data_b64b9956d399fe18e881191d1d4aecce
#
_entry.id   b64b9956d399fe18e881191d1d4aecce
#
_cell.length_a   1.000
_cell.length_b   1.000
_cell.length_c   1.000
_cell.angle_alpha   90.00
_cell.angle_beta   90.00
_cell.angle_gamma   90.00
#
_symmetry.space_group_name_H-M   'P 1'
#
loop_
_entity.id
_entity.type
_entity.pdbx_description
1 polymer ?
#
loop_
_entity_poly.entity_id
_entity_poly.type
_entity_poly.pdbx_seq_one_letter_code
_entity_poly.pdbx_strand_id
1 'polypeptide(L)'
;KGLSFNDYNNNNILDTYEDNSKSLEERVSDLLNKMTNEEKIAILKGTGIGSMLGFNSNGVPGAAGEIFGNKRLGLNNLYLADGPAGLRISSERKNFDKKLYSTAFPVGSLVASTWDKNLAFEIGKAMGSEAKSYGVDIILAPGMNLHRNPLCGRNFEYFSEDPVLSGNIAAGIVNGIQKNNVGACPKHFVVNNQETDRMKNNALVDERTLREIYLKGFEIMVKKSQPWAIMSSYNKLNGKYVTVNKRLLTSVLRDEWGFRGTVMTDWFGGGDTVESIKAGNDLIEPGTSKVLEDLEKGLENQKLSENDLNIAASRILKLILRSNKMNNSKNDNSPDLKYHAEIVREKASEGMILLKNDGILPLKENDIISLMGVTSFNII
;
A
#
# COMPACT_ATOMS: atom_id res chain seq x y z
N LYS A 1 -32.81 -28.70 -2.57
CA LYS A 1 -32.51 -27.33 -2.09
C LYS A 1 -31.35 -26.84 -2.94
N GLY A 2 -31.55 -25.81 -3.78
CA GLY A 2 -30.49 -25.22 -4.61
C GLY A 2 -29.40 -24.63 -3.72
N LEU A 3 -28.13 -24.81 -4.11
CA LEU A 3 -27.00 -24.15 -3.48
C LEU A 3 -27.10 -22.65 -3.75
N SER A 4 -27.07 -21.82 -2.72
CA SER A 4 -26.95 -20.38 -2.85
C SER A 4 -25.47 -20.03 -3.12
N PHE A 5 -25.16 -19.30 -4.16
CA PHE A 5 -23.82 -18.80 -4.49
C PHE A 5 -23.88 -17.35 -4.92
N ASN A 6 -22.74 -16.69 -4.96
CA ASN A 6 -22.61 -15.33 -5.47
C ASN A 6 -22.41 -15.39 -7.00
N ASP A 7 -23.46 -15.19 -7.75
CA ASP A 7 -23.42 -15.05 -9.22
C ASP A 7 -22.96 -13.62 -9.55
N TYR A 8 -21.64 -13.43 -9.69
CA TYR A 8 -21.08 -12.09 -9.90
C TYR A 8 -21.35 -11.54 -11.30
N ASN A 9 -21.40 -12.42 -12.31
CA ASN A 9 -21.59 -12.04 -13.70
C ASN A 9 -23.07 -12.14 -14.18
N ASN A 10 -23.98 -12.56 -13.31
CA ASN A 10 -25.41 -12.72 -13.53
C ASN A 10 -25.76 -13.66 -14.70
N ASN A 11 -25.01 -14.76 -14.83
CA ASN A 11 -25.26 -15.78 -15.87
C ASN A 11 -26.10 -16.98 -15.39
N ASN A 12 -26.43 -17.03 -14.09
CA ASN A 12 -27.14 -18.12 -13.40
C ASN A 12 -26.40 -19.47 -13.40
N ILE A 13 -25.08 -19.44 -13.60
CA ILE A 13 -24.20 -20.62 -13.57
C ILE A 13 -23.14 -20.38 -12.49
N LEU A 14 -22.87 -21.38 -11.65
CA LEU A 14 -21.76 -21.30 -10.72
C LEU A 14 -20.44 -21.48 -11.47
N ASP A 15 -19.80 -20.39 -11.81
CA ASP A 15 -18.45 -20.39 -12.39
C ASP A 15 -17.38 -20.76 -11.34
N THR A 16 -16.27 -21.34 -11.77
CA THR A 16 -15.20 -21.74 -10.85
C THR A 16 -14.67 -20.56 -10.03
N TYR A 17 -14.58 -19.36 -10.60
CA TYR A 17 -14.10 -18.18 -9.87
C TYR A 17 -15.08 -17.68 -8.80
N GLU A 18 -16.35 -18.06 -8.87
CA GLU A 18 -17.40 -17.73 -7.91
C GLU A 18 -17.51 -18.74 -6.77
N ASP A 19 -16.98 -19.94 -6.97
CA ASP A 19 -17.01 -21.02 -5.98
C ASP A 19 -15.94 -20.84 -4.90
N ASN A 20 -16.36 -20.39 -3.72
CA ASN A 20 -15.47 -20.20 -2.56
C ASN A 20 -14.89 -21.51 -2.00
N SER A 21 -15.35 -22.69 -2.43
CA SER A 21 -14.75 -23.98 -2.06
C SER A 21 -13.47 -24.29 -2.87
N LYS A 22 -13.27 -23.58 -3.99
CA LYS A 22 -12.10 -23.71 -4.83
C LYS A 22 -10.93 -22.91 -4.29
N SER A 23 -9.72 -23.36 -4.58
CA SER A 23 -8.51 -22.62 -4.25
C SER A 23 -8.47 -21.27 -4.99
N LEU A 24 -7.76 -20.31 -4.40
CA LEU A 24 -7.59 -18.99 -5.03
C LEU A 24 -6.93 -19.12 -6.42
N GLU A 25 -6.03 -20.07 -6.58
CA GLU A 25 -5.34 -20.38 -7.82
C GLU A 25 -6.29 -20.89 -8.91
N GLU A 26 -7.19 -21.81 -8.58
CA GLU A 26 -8.21 -22.32 -9.51
C GLU A 26 -9.16 -21.21 -9.95
N ARG A 27 -9.59 -20.37 -8.99
CA ARG A 27 -10.48 -19.23 -9.24
C ARG A 27 -9.83 -18.20 -10.16
N VAL A 28 -8.56 -17.87 -9.94
CA VAL A 28 -7.79 -16.96 -10.80
C VAL A 28 -7.56 -17.55 -12.19
N SER A 29 -7.25 -18.85 -12.28
CA SER A 29 -7.08 -19.53 -13.57
C SER A 29 -8.34 -19.48 -14.41
N ASP A 30 -9.50 -19.67 -13.81
CA ASP A 30 -10.80 -19.56 -14.52
C ASP A 30 -11.04 -18.15 -15.02
N LEU A 31 -10.77 -17.12 -14.20
CA LEU A 31 -10.87 -15.71 -14.64
C LEU A 31 -9.93 -15.40 -15.80
N LEU A 32 -8.67 -15.81 -15.74
CA LEU A 32 -7.70 -15.58 -16.82
C LEU A 32 -8.15 -16.19 -18.14
N ASN A 33 -8.78 -17.38 -18.11
CA ASN A 33 -9.30 -18.05 -19.29
C ASN A 33 -10.55 -17.35 -19.86
N LYS A 34 -11.32 -16.66 -19.03
CA LYS A 34 -12.52 -15.92 -19.43
C LYS A 34 -12.22 -14.49 -19.90
N MET A 35 -11.08 -13.92 -19.54
CA MET A 35 -10.70 -12.54 -19.89
C MET A 35 -10.03 -12.46 -21.26
N THR A 36 -10.38 -11.42 -22.03
CA THR A 36 -9.63 -11.04 -23.22
C THR A 36 -8.31 -10.36 -22.83
N ASN A 37 -7.39 -10.19 -23.79
CA ASN A 37 -6.11 -9.51 -23.53
C ASN A 37 -6.32 -8.03 -23.17
N GLU A 38 -7.29 -7.36 -23.80
CA GLU A 38 -7.66 -5.98 -23.48
C GLU A 38 -8.17 -5.86 -22.04
N GLU A 39 -8.97 -6.80 -21.57
CA GLU A 39 -9.46 -6.83 -20.18
C GLU A 39 -8.33 -7.08 -19.19
N LYS A 40 -7.37 -7.96 -19.53
CA LYS A 40 -6.17 -8.18 -18.72
C LYS A 40 -5.29 -6.94 -18.66
N ILE A 41 -5.07 -6.25 -19.78
CA ILE A 41 -4.32 -4.99 -19.84
C ILE A 41 -5.01 -3.92 -18.98
N ALA A 42 -6.34 -3.81 -19.07
CA ALA A 42 -7.09 -2.80 -18.35
C ALA A 42 -6.93 -2.89 -16.83
N ILE A 43 -6.78 -4.08 -16.24
CA ILE A 43 -6.59 -4.25 -14.80
C ILE A 43 -5.13 -3.99 -14.34
N LEU A 44 -4.16 -3.95 -15.26
CA LEU A 44 -2.76 -3.61 -14.96
C LEU A 44 -2.53 -2.10 -14.88
N LYS A 45 -3.52 -1.33 -15.24
CA LYS A 45 -3.52 0.12 -15.21
C LYS A 45 -4.27 0.62 -14.00
N GLY A 46 -3.56 1.31 -13.11
CA GLY A 46 -4.20 2.03 -12.01
C GLY A 46 -4.86 3.35 -12.44
N THR A 47 -5.30 4.10 -11.46
CA THR A 47 -5.84 5.46 -11.63
C THR A 47 -5.24 6.39 -10.58
N GLY A 48 -5.72 7.62 -10.47
CA GLY A 48 -5.32 8.52 -9.39
C GLY A 48 -4.99 9.93 -9.83
N ILE A 49 -4.79 10.18 -11.13
CA ILE A 49 -4.60 11.55 -11.64
C ILE A 49 -5.83 12.41 -11.33
N GLY A 50 -7.02 11.87 -11.52
CA GLY A 50 -8.28 12.58 -11.23
C GLY A 50 -8.41 12.96 -9.76
N SER A 51 -8.06 12.05 -8.85
CA SER A 51 -8.09 12.31 -7.41
C SER A 51 -7.06 13.37 -6.99
N MET A 52 -5.85 13.32 -7.55
CA MET A 52 -4.80 14.33 -7.30
C MET A 52 -5.19 15.72 -7.82
N LEU A 53 -6.00 15.79 -8.87
CA LEU A 53 -6.51 17.05 -9.45
C LEU A 53 -7.85 17.48 -8.83
N GLY A 54 -8.33 16.83 -7.76
CA GLY A 54 -9.57 17.17 -7.07
C GLY A 54 -10.85 16.67 -7.76
N PHE A 55 -10.76 15.84 -8.78
CA PHE A 55 -11.92 15.19 -9.38
C PHE A 55 -12.35 13.99 -8.53
N ASN A 56 -13.62 13.98 -8.10
CA ASN A 56 -14.16 12.91 -7.26
C ASN A 56 -14.13 11.56 -7.99
N SER A 57 -13.47 10.56 -7.41
CA SER A 57 -13.73 9.17 -7.75
C SER A 57 -15.16 8.80 -7.30
N ASN A 58 -15.83 7.94 -8.06
CA ASN A 58 -17.19 7.50 -7.70
C ASN A 58 -17.23 6.57 -6.46
N GLY A 59 -16.09 6.25 -5.88
CA GLY A 59 -15.96 5.30 -4.77
C GLY A 59 -15.58 5.94 -3.45
N VAL A 60 -14.28 6.01 -3.13
CA VAL A 60 -13.76 6.65 -1.91
C VAL A 60 -13.15 8.00 -2.27
N PRO A 61 -13.85 9.12 -2.00
CA PRO A 61 -13.35 10.45 -2.35
C PRO A 61 -12.02 10.75 -1.65
N GLY A 62 -11.07 11.29 -2.41
CA GLY A 62 -9.72 11.59 -1.91
C GLY A 62 -8.78 10.38 -1.83
N ALA A 63 -9.23 9.19 -2.23
CA ALA A 63 -8.35 8.04 -2.38
C ALA A 63 -7.23 8.32 -3.39
N ALA A 64 -6.04 7.76 -3.17
CA ALA A 64 -4.87 7.98 -4.02
C ALA A 64 -5.06 7.41 -5.44
N GLY A 65 -5.81 6.32 -5.55
CA GLY A 65 -6.12 5.66 -6.81
C GLY A 65 -7.07 4.50 -6.65
N GLU A 66 -7.33 3.83 -7.75
CA GLU A 66 -8.13 2.61 -7.78
C GLU A 66 -7.57 1.61 -8.80
N ILE A 67 -7.78 0.34 -8.55
CA ILE A 67 -7.57 -0.75 -9.49
C ILE A 67 -8.93 -1.07 -10.08
N PHE A 68 -9.04 -1.05 -11.40
CA PHE A 68 -10.29 -1.40 -12.06
C PHE A 68 -10.58 -2.90 -11.92
N GLY A 69 -11.83 -3.21 -11.60
CA GLY A 69 -12.37 -4.54 -11.75
C GLY A 69 -12.77 -4.81 -13.20
N ASN A 70 -13.58 -5.85 -13.40
CA ASN A 70 -14.15 -6.20 -14.69
C ASN A 70 -15.68 -6.35 -14.56
N LYS A 71 -16.43 -5.41 -15.14
CA LYS A 71 -17.89 -5.40 -15.02
C LYS A 71 -18.55 -6.63 -15.63
N ARG A 72 -18.02 -7.13 -16.75
CA ARG A 72 -18.57 -8.32 -17.44
C ARG A 72 -18.46 -9.58 -16.58
N LEU A 73 -17.40 -9.65 -15.77
CA LEU A 73 -17.15 -10.76 -14.84
C LEU A 73 -17.56 -10.42 -13.38
N GLY A 74 -18.25 -9.29 -13.17
CA GLY A 74 -18.72 -8.87 -11.86
C GLY A 74 -17.61 -8.57 -10.83
N LEU A 75 -16.39 -8.28 -11.30
CA LEU A 75 -15.28 -7.95 -10.44
C LEU A 75 -15.34 -6.47 -10.02
N ASN A 76 -15.27 -6.22 -8.72
CA ASN A 76 -15.34 -4.88 -8.16
C ASN A 76 -14.00 -4.12 -8.29
N ASN A 77 -14.09 -2.78 -8.37
CA ASN A 77 -12.92 -1.91 -8.23
C ASN A 77 -12.38 -1.94 -6.80
N LEU A 78 -11.06 -1.86 -6.65
CA LEU A 78 -10.38 -1.69 -5.37
C LEU A 78 -9.89 -0.26 -5.20
N TYR A 79 -10.00 0.29 -4.00
CA TYR A 79 -9.57 1.65 -3.67
C TYR A 79 -8.29 1.65 -2.86
N LEU A 80 -7.33 2.47 -3.31
CA LEU A 80 -6.01 2.67 -2.72
C LEU A 80 -6.01 3.99 -1.95
N ALA A 81 -5.77 3.96 -0.64
CA ALA A 81 -5.60 5.19 0.13
C ALA A 81 -4.15 5.35 0.58
N ASP A 82 -3.59 6.54 0.39
CA ASP A 82 -2.31 6.88 1.00
C ASP A 82 -2.48 7.04 2.51
N GLY A 83 -1.39 6.87 3.23
CA GLY A 83 -1.34 7.22 4.63
C GLY A 83 -0.53 6.31 5.53
N PRO A 84 0.81 6.45 5.61
CA PRO A 84 1.63 5.77 6.62
C PRO A 84 1.26 6.12 8.07
N ALA A 85 0.69 7.31 8.31
CA ALA A 85 0.22 7.76 9.63
C ALA A 85 -1.31 7.96 9.69
N GLY A 86 -2.07 7.16 8.93
CA GLY A 86 -3.54 7.24 8.85
C GLY A 86 -4.06 7.54 7.44
N LEU A 87 -5.32 7.30 7.20
CA LEU A 87 -5.91 7.39 5.87
C LEU A 87 -5.98 8.84 5.35
N ARG A 88 -5.46 9.06 4.15
CA ARG A 88 -5.61 10.32 3.41
C ARG A 88 -6.76 10.20 2.42
N ILE A 89 -7.95 10.48 2.91
CA ILE A 89 -9.20 10.48 2.15
C ILE A 89 -9.99 11.74 2.48
N SER A 90 -10.90 12.16 1.58
CA SER A 90 -11.73 13.34 1.84
C SER A 90 -12.66 13.09 3.03
N SER A 91 -12.84 14.09 3.88
CA SER A 91 -13.85 14.05 4.94
C SER A 91 -15.29 14.18 4.41
N GLU A 92 -15.46 14.66 3.18
CA GLU A 92 -16.77 14.84 2.56
C GLU A 92 -17.14 13.61 1.72
N ARG A 93 -18.36 13.12 1.91
CA ARG A 93 -18.94 12.01 1.17
C ARG A 93 -20.27 12.41 0.54
N LYS A 94 -20.50 11.98 -0.71
CA LYS A 94 -21.82 12.08 -1.33
C LYS A 94 -22.85 11.36 -0.44
N ASN A 95 -23.95 12.02 -0.17
CA ASN A 95 -25.06 11.49 0.65
C ASN A 95 -24.79 11.36 2.16
N PHE A 96 -23.81 12.07 2.68
CA PHE A 96 -23.57 12.21 4.12
C PHE A 96 -23.55 13.69 4.50
N ASP A 97 -24.44 14.09 5.42
CA ASP A 97 -24.52 15.48 5.90
C ASP A 97 -23.40 15.81 6.90
N LYS A 98 -22.75 14.78 7.45
CA LYS A 98 -21.65 14.94 8.41
C LYS A 98 -20.31 14.65 7.76
N LYS A 99 -19.30 15.42 8.15
CA LYS A 99 -17.91 15.13 7.80
C LYS A 99 -17.43 13.84 8.46
N LEU A 100 -16.75 13.01 7.70
CA LEU A 100 -16.16 11.74 8.14
C LEU A 100 -14.64 11.94 8.26
N TYR A 101 -14.15 12.01 9.49
CA TYR A 101 -12.73 12.23 9.76
C TYR A 101 -11.95 10.92 9.82
N SER A 102 -10.68 10.98 9.46
CA SER A 102 -9.72 9.89 9.64
C SER A 102 -8.83 10.16 10.85
N THR A 103 -8.40 9.11 11.52
CA THR A 103 -7.49 9.21 12.65
C THR A 103 -6.07 9.53 12.19
N ALA A 104 -5.43 10.51 12.84
CA ALA A 104 -4.00 10.75 12.72
C ALA A 104 -3.27 9.83 13.70
N PHE A 105 -2.70 8.75 13.19
CA PHE A 105 -1.89 7.82 13.98
C PHE A 105 -0.45 8.35 14.18
N PRO A 106 0.30 7.83 15.17
CA PRO A 106 1.67 8.22 15.39
C PRO A 106 2.53 8.01 14.12
N VAL A 107 3.43 8.95 13.84
CA VAL A 107 4.35 8.85 12.70
C VAL A 107 5.34 7.70 12.87
N GLY A 108 5.88 7.19 11.77
CA GLY A 108 6.72 6.00 11.76
C GLY A 108 7.90 6.04 12.72
N SER A 109 8.61 7.17 12.79
CA SER A 109 9.74 7.35 13.72
C SER A 109 9.33 7.25 15.20
N LEU A 110 8.12 7.75 15.56
CA LEU A 110 7.59 7.63 16.92
C LEU A 110 7.19 6.18 17.24
N VAL A 111 6.56 5.49 16.30
CA VAL A 111 6.22 4.07 16.48
C VAL A 111 7.48 3.23 16.65
N ALA A 112 8.51 3.48 15.86
CA ALA A 112 9.76 2.72 15.95
C ALA A 112 10.53 2.97 17.25
N SER A 113 10.43 4.17 17.85
CA SER A 113 11.09 4.47 19.11
C SER A 113 10.55 3.69 20.32
N THR A 114 9.39 3.06 20.19
CA THR A 114 8.87 2.12 21.20
C THR A 114 9.59 0.78 21.20
N TRP A 115 10.22 0.38 20.11
CA TRP A 115 10.83 -0.94 19.89
C TRP A 115 9.84 -2.11 20.06
N ASP A 116 8.54 -1.83 20.08
CA ASP A 116 7.49 -2.82 20.31
C ASP A 116 6.70 -3.14 19.02
N LYS A 117 6.96 -4.34 18.50
CA LYS A 117 6.25 -4.88 17.32
C LYS A 117 4.77 -5.17 17.59
N ASN A 118 4.37 -5.42 18.86
CA ASN A 118 2.96 -5.68 19.21
C ASN A 118 2.19 -4.36 19.24
N LEU A 119 2.80 -3.30 19.75
CA LEU A 119 2.27 -1.94 19.65
C LEU A 119 2.07 -1.55 18.16
N ALA A 120 3.07 -1.80 17.32
CA ALA A 120 2.96 -1.58 15.89
C ALA A 120 1.80 -2.39 15.25
N PHE A 121 1.60 -3.63 15.69
CA PHE A 121 0.46 -4.45 15.26
C PHE A 121 -0.89 -3.84 15.66
N GLU A 122 -1.06 -3.35 16.89
CA GLU A 122 -2.32 -2.74 17.35
C GLU A 122 -2.62 -1.43 16.58
N ILE A 123 -1.61 -0.61 16.30
CA ILE A 123 -1.76 0.58 15.42
C ILE A 123 -2.22 0.14 14.03
N GLY A 124 -1.54 -0.83 13.43
CA GLY A 124 -1.91 -1.36 12.11
C GLY A 124 -3.34 -1.92 12.09
N LYS A 125 -3.76 -2.60 13.15
CA LYS A 125 -5.11 -3.14 13.30
C LYS A 125 -6.17 -2.04 13.35
N ALA A 126 -5.92 -0.96 14.09
CA ALA A 126 -6.80 0.20 14.12
C ALA A 126 -6.90 0.88 12.75
N MET A 127 -5.76 1.10 12.07
CA MET A 127 -5.71 1.63 10.70
C MET A 127 -6.51 0.77 9.72
N GLY A 128 -6.33 -0.55 9.76
CA GLY A 128 -7.05 -1.49 8.90
C GLY A 128 -8.56 -1.53 9.18
N SER A 129 -8.97 -1.41 10.44
CA SER A 129 -10.38 -1.30 10.84
C SER A 129 -11.03 -0.05 10.25
N GLU A 130 -10.35 1.10 10.36
CA GLU A 130 -10.83 2.36 9.80
C GLU A 130 -10.92 2.31 8.26
N ALA A 131 -9.92 1.74 7.61
CA ALA A 131 -9.89 1.55 6.16
C ALA A 131 -11.08 0.69 5.68
N LYS A 132 -11.34 -0.43 6.34
CA LYS A 132 -12.48 -1.30 6.06
C LYS A 132 -13.80 -0.56 6.19
N SER A 133 -13.98 0.20 7.26
CA SER A 133 -15.21 0.98 7.51
C SER A 133 -15.45 2.03 6.41
N TYR A 134 -14.39 2.67 5.91
CA TYR A 134 -14.48 3.66 4.84
C TYR A 134 -14.44 3.07 3.41
N GLY A 135 -14.37 1.75 3.25
CA GLY A 135 -14.36 1.09 1.95
C GLY A 135 -13.05 1.19 1.19
N VAL A 136 -11.95 1.45 1.90
CA VAL A 136 -10.58 1.35 1.37
C VAL A 136 -10.14 -0.10 1.38
N ASP A 137 -9.61 -0.58 0.25
CA ASP A 137 -9.19 -1.96 0.10
C ASP A 137 -7.70 -2.16 0.38
N ILE A 138 -6.88 -1.14 0.11
CA ILE A 138 -5.42 -1.17 0.31
C ILE A 138 -4.95 0.16 0.90
N ILE A 139 -4.17 0.08 1.98
CA ILE A 139 -3.45 1.22 2.53
C ILE A 139 -2.03 1.23 1.96
N LEU A 140 -1.61 2.36 1.38
CA LEU A 140 -0.26 2.57 0.86
C LEU A 140 0.71 2.86 2.03
N ALA A 141 0.89 1.87 2.87
CA ALA A 141 1.65 1.89 4.11
C ALA A 141 2.16 0.48 4.47
N PRO A 142 3.18 0.41 5.34
CA PRO A 142 3.98 1.49 5.92
C PRO A 142 5.05 2.02 4.98
N GLY A 143 5.52 3.26 5.21
CA GLY A 143 6.80 3.74 4.70
C GLY A 143 7.93 3.12 5.52
N MET A 144 8.97 2.55 4.86
CA MET A 144 10.00 1.83 5.59
C MET A 144 11.42 1.96 5.02
N ASN A 145 11.67 2.99 4.21
CA ASN A 145 13.03 3.31 3.80
C ASN A 145 13.88 3.73 5.02
N LEU A 146 15.18 3.52 4.95
CA LEU A 146 16.06 3.79 6.08
C LEU A 146 16.37 5.28 6.24
N HIS A 147 16.51 5.74 7.47
CA HIS A 147 17.03 7.07 7.79
C HIS A 147 18.55 7.10 7.48
N ARG A 148 18.93 7.75 6.38
CA ARG A 148 20.33 7.88 5.95
C ARG A 148 20.86 9.30 6.15
N ASN A 149 20.05 10.28 5.82
CA ASN A 149 20.36 11.69 5.98
C ASN A 149 19.23 12.35 6.79
N PRO A 150 19.53 13.04 7.88
CA PRO A 150 18.51 13.71 8.70
C PRO A 150 17.72 14.78 7.93
N LEU A 151 18.26 15.30 6.83
CA LEU A 151 17.58 16.25 5.95
C LEU A 151 16.62 15.61 4.93
N CYS A 152 16.48 14.29 4.92
CA CYS A 152 15.47 13.65 4.06
C CYS A 152 14.06 14.02 4.53
N GLY A 153 13.28 14.66 3.66
CA GLY A 153 11.95 15.21 3.99
C GLY A 153 10.89 14.17 4.35
N ARG A 154 11.17 12.87 4.18
CA ARG A 154 10.23 11.78 4.50
C ARG A 154 10.66 10.92 5.70
N ASN A 155 11.72 11.30 6.42
CA ASN A 155 12.17 10.53 7.59
C ASN A 155 11.09 10.38 8.66
N PHE A 156 10.16 11.35 8.79
CA PHE A 156 9.07 11.28 9.77
C PHE A 156 8.16 10.05 9.57
N GLU A 157 7.92 9.64 8.32
CA GLU A 157 7.05 8.49 8.01
C GLU A 157 7.79 7.15 7.99
N TYR A 158 9.14 7.18 7.99
CA TYR A 158 9.99 6.00 8.06
C TYR A 158 10.32 5.65 9.50
N PHE A 159 10.88 4.46 9.75
CA PHE A 159 11.03 3.93 11.10
C PHE A 159 12.37 4.25 11.74
N SER A 160 13.47 3.86 11.10
CA SER A 160 14.81 3.89 11.72
C SER A 160 15.92 3.84 10.66
N GLU A 161 17.15 4.10 11.11
CA GLU A 161 18.37 3.76 10.35
C GLU A 161 18.71 2.26 10.42
N ASP A 162 18.20 1.56 11.46
CA ASP A 162 18.40 0.13 11.67
C ASP A 162 17.40 -0.67 10.82
N PRO A 163 17.89 -1.50 9.86
CA PRO A 163 17.03 -2.31 9.02
C PRO A 163 16.31 -3.42 9.78
N VAL A 164 16.87 -3.91 10.88
CA VAL A 164 16.25 -4.99 11.68
C VAL A 164 15.06 -4.44 12.47
N LEU A 165 15.22 -3.28 13.10
CA LEU A 165 14.13 -2.59 13.78
C LEU A 165 13.03 -2.23 12.77
N SER A 166 13.41 -1.56 11.67
CA SER A 166 12.48 -1.14 10.61
C SER A 166 11.67 -2.31 10.05
N GLY A 167 12.33 -3.43 9.77
CA GLY A 167 11.66 -4.62 9.23
C GLY A 167 10.68 -5.28 10.20
N ASN A 168 11.00 -5.31 11.50
CA ASN A 168 10.12 -5.89 12.52
C ASN A 168 8.90 -5.01 12.81
N ILE A 169 9.09 -3.70 12.93
CA ILE A 169 7.99 -2.74 13.13
C ILE A 169 7.07 -2.73 11.91
N ALA A 170 7.65 -2.69 10.69
CA ALA A 170 6.88 -2.78 9.45
C ALA A 170 6.03 -4.05 9.40
N ALA A 171 6.60 -5.21 9.76
CA ALA A 171 5.86 -6.47 9.78
C ALA A 171 4.69 -6.44 10.79
N GLY A 172 4.87 -5.80 11.95
CA GLY A 172 3.80 -5.56 12.93
C GLY A 172 2.64 -4.80 12.30
N ILE A 173 2.91 -3.63 11.71
CA ILE A 173 1.89 -2.80 11.06
C ILE A 173 1.19 -3.55 9.93
N VAL A 174 1.94 -4.22 9.02
CA VAL A 174 1.37 -4.99 7.92
C VAL A 174 0.41 -6.07 8.42
N ASN A 175 0.83 -6.86 9.41
CA ASN A 175 -0.02 -7.90 9.98
C ASN A 175 -1.28 -7.32 10.65
N GLY A 176 -1.14 -6.17 11.32
CA GLY A 176 -2.28 -5.46 11.92
C GLY A 176 -3.30 -5.00 10.88
N ILE A 177 -2.85 -4.30 9.84
CA ILE A 177 -3.72 -3.84 8.74
C ILE A 177 -4.46 -5.03 8.12
N GLN A 178 -3.72 -6.08 7.77
CA GLN A 178 -4.25 -7.26 7.06
C GLN A 178 -5.19 -8.13 7.91
N LYS A 179 -5.18 -7.96 9.24
CA LYS A 179 -6.12 -8.63 10.14
C LYS A 179 -7.59 -8.27 9.85
N ASN A 180 -7.82 -7.15 9.17
CA ASN A 180 -9.16 -6.65 8.80
C ASN A 180 -9.57 -7.01 7.36
N ASN A 181 -8.82 -7.88 6.66
CA ASN A 181 -8.94 -8.11 5.22
C ASN A 181 -8.80 -6.82 4.40
N VAL A 182 -7.88 -5.96 4.80
CA VAL A 182 -7.42 -4.78 4.08
C VAL A 182 -5.97 -5.00 3.71
N GLY A 183 -5.59 -4.73 2.48
CA GLY A 183 -4.21 -4.90 2.03
C GLY A 183 -3.29 -3.82 2.59
N ALA A 184 -2.09 -4.20 2.97
CA ALA A 184 -0.98 -3.28 3.21
C ALA A 184 -0.07 -3.24 1.99
N CYS A 185 0.46 -2.05 1.69
CA CYS A 185 1.43 -1.82 0.62
C CYS A 185 2.67 -1.10 1.16
N PRO A 186 3.62 -1.84 1.78
CA PRO A 186 4.89 -1.27 2.20
C PRO A 186 5.64 -0.58 1.06
N LYS A 187 6.32 0.52 1.40
CA LYS A 187 6.96 1.40 0.42
C LYS A 187 8.24 2.05 0.96
N HIS A 188 9.16 2.47 0.12
CA HIS A 188 9.25 2.32 -1.32
C HIS A 188 10.38 1.34 -1.64
N PHE A 189 10.10 0.24 -2.26
CA PHE A 189 11.07 -0.79 -2.61
C PHE A 189 11.86 -0.37 -3.85
N VAL A 190 13.14 0.02 -3.78
CA VAL A 190 14.07 0.09 -2.66
C VAL A 190 15.04 1.27 -2.83
N VAL A 191 15.71 1.67 -1.75
CA VAL A 191 16.75 2.72 -1.73
C VAL A 191 16.22 4.12 -2.04
N ASN A 192 14.97 4.43 -1.70
CA ASN A 192 14.45 5.81 -1.76
C ASN A 192 14.77 6.55 -0.46
N ASN A 193 16.05 6.96 -0.29
CA ASN A 193 16.55 7.56 0.96
C ASN A 193 16.82 9.06 0.85
N GLN A 194 16.39 9.70 -0.23
CA GLN A 194 16.39 11.17 -0.41
C GLN A 194 15.22 11.59 -1.30
N GLU A 195 14.73 12.82 -1.07
CA GLU A 195 13.62 13.39 -1.83
C GLU A 195 14.07 14.40 -2.91
N THR A 196 15.29 14.95 -2.79
CA THR A 196 15.86 15.82 -3.83
C THR A 196 16.05 15.01 -5.12
N ASP A 197 15.42 15.48 -6.21
CA ASP A 197 15.42 14.81 -7.50
C ASP A 197 15.03 13.32 -7.46
N ARG A 198 14.14 12.93 -6.55
CA ARG A 198 13.78 11.54 -6.25
C ARG A 198 13.43 10.69 -7.49
N MET A 199 12.82 11.30 -8.51
CA MET A 199 12.45 10.64 -9.76
C MET A 199 13.63 10.44 -10.73
N LYS A 200 14.76 11.10 -10.50
CA LYS A 200 15.96 11.05 -11.36
C LYS A 200 17.21 10.56 -10.63
N ASN A 201 17.15 10.55 -9.29
CA ASN A 201 18.26 10.13 -8.45
C ASN A 201 18.76 8.73 -8.82
N ASN A 202 20.08 8.55 -8.80
CA ASN A 202 20.75 7.27 -9.02
C ASN A 202 21.55 6.90 -7.77
N ALA A 203 20.99 6.03 -6.95
CA ALA A 203 21.69 5.50 -5.79
C ALA A 203 22.78 4.53 -6.22
N LEU A 204 24.03 4.80 -5.85
CA LEU A 204 25.17 3.91 -6.10
C LEU A 204 25.44 3.12 -4.82
N VAL A 205 25.21 1.81 -4.87
CA VAL A 205 25.31 0.93 -3.69
C VAL A 205 25.96 -0.39 -4.13
N ASP A 206 26.99 -0.82 -3.41
CA ASP A 206 27.58 -2.13 -3.62
C ASP A 206 26.65 -3.26 -3.15
N GLU A 207 26.89 -4.48 -3.61
CA GLU A 207 26.00 -5.61 -3.37
C GLU A 207 25.86 -5.98 -1.89
N ARG A 208 26.96 -5.95 -1.15
CA ARG A 208 26.94 -6.28 0.29
C ARG A 208 26.11 -5.27 1.06
N THR A 209 26.39 -3.98 0.89
CA THR A 209 25.62 -2.89 1.51
C THR A 209 24.16 -2.94 1.12
N LEU A 210 23.86 -3.21 -0.16
CA LEU A 210 22.49 -3.37 -0.63
C LEU A 210 21.76 -4.50 0.12
N ARG A 211 22.38 -5.66 0.27
CA ARG A 211 21.79 -6.83 0.92
C ARG A 211 21.68 -6.71 2.44
N GLU A 212 22.73 -6.23 3.10
CA GLU A 212 22.80 -6.22 4.55
C GLU A 212 22.06 -5.03 5.17
N ILE A 213 21.90 -3.93 4.41
CA ILE A 213 21.31 -2.69 4.90
C ILE A 213 19.97 -2.40 4.20
N TYR A 214 19.97 -2.07 2.91
CA TYR A 214 18.78 -1.52 2.25
C TYR A 214 17.68 -2.55 1.96
N LEU A 215 18.06 -3.77 1.62
CA LEU A 215 17.13 -4.87 1.37
C LEU A 215 16.69 -5.57 2.65
N LYS A 216 17.52 -5.54 3.70
CA LYS A 216 17.34 -6.35 4.92
C LYS A 216 16.01 -6.08 5.63
N GLY A 217 15.62 -4.83 5.77
CA GLY A 217 14.33 -4.47 6.40
C GLY A 217 13.14 -5.02 5.60
N PHE A 218 13.18 -4.89 4.27
CA PHE A 218 12.14 -5.44 3.39
C PHE A 218 12.11 -6.98 3.41
N GLU A 219 13.27 -7.63 3.45
CA GLU A 219 13.36 -9.10 3.60
C GLU A 219 12.66 -9.59 4.86
N ILE A 220 12.97 -8.95 6.01
CA ILE A 220 12.36 -9.30 7.30
C ILE A 220 10.84 -9.10 7.23
N MET A 221 10.40 -7.97 6.74
CA MET A 221 8.98 -7.63 6.62
C MET A 221 8.25 -8.61 5.72
N VAL A 222 8.76 -8.90 4.51
CA VAL A 222 8.13 -9.84 3.57
C VAL A 222 8.01 -11.23 4.18
N LYS A 223 9.10 -11.76 4.76
CA LYS A 223 9.11 -13.10 5.34
C LYS A 223 8.18 -13.25 6.55
N LYS A 224 7.95 -12.17 7.32
CA LYS A 224 7.12 -12.18 8.54
C LYS A 224 5.65 -11.84 8.31
N SER A 225 5.30 -11.17 7.20
CA SER A 225 3.95 -10.64 7.03
C SER A 225 3.29 -10.90 5.67
N GLN A 226 4.07 -11.21 4.62
CA GLN A 226 3.52 -11.41 3.26
C GLN A 226 2.51 -10.33 2.89
N PRO A 227 2.92 -9.06 2.69
CA PRO A 227 1.99 -7.97 2.37
C PRO A 227 1.22 -8.27 1.07
N TRP A 228 -0.01 -7.74 0.96
CA TRP A 228 -0.81 -7.92 -0.25
C TRP A 228 -0.21 -7.21 -1.46
N ALA A 229 0.45 -6.08 -1.21
CA ALA A 229 1.17 -5.35 -2.24
C ALA A 229 2.50 -4.80 -1.73
N ILE A 230 3.38 -4.41 -2.63
CA ILE A 230 4.61 -3.63 -2.38
C ILE A 230 4.71 -2.57 -3.45
N MET A 231 5.14 -1.35 -3.08
CA MET A 231 5.34 -0.25 -4.02
C MET A 231 6.82 -0.13 -4.40
N SER A 232 7.13 -0.23 -5.70
CA SER A 232 8.48 0.00 -6.23
C SER A 232 8.79 1.50 -6.26
N SER A 233 10.05 1.85 -5.95
CA SER A 233 10.49 3.23 -5.75
C SER A 233 10.80 3.98 -7.05
N TYR A 234 10.85 5.33 -6.97
CA TYR A 234 11.16 6.21 -8.10
C TYR A 234 12.58 6.12 -8.62
N ASN A 235 13.56 5.95 -7.72
CA ASN A 235 14.97 6.14 -8.01
C ASN A 235 15.56 5.08 -8.93
N LYS A 236 16.69 5.41 -9.51
CA LYS A 236 17.58 4.41 -10.08
C LYS A 236 18.43 3.80 -8.98
N LEU A 237 18.83 2.55 -9.19
CA LEU A 237 19.86 1.85 -8.43
C LEU A 237 20.91 1.36 -9.40
N ASN A 238 22.16 1.82 -9.21
CA ASN A 238 23.29 1.47 -10.07
C ASN A 238 22.99 1.66 -11.57
N GLY A 239 22.37 2.78 -11.92
CA GLY A 239 22.07 3.19 -13.29
C GLY A 239 20.71 2.73 -13.85
N LYS A 240 20.01 1.80 -13.17
CA LYS A 240 18.74 1.25 -13.65
C LYS A 240 17.57 1.63 -12.74
N TYR A 241 16.45 2.11 -13.29
CA TYR A 241 15.25 2.35 -12.49
C TYR A 241 14.81 1.08 -11.78
N VAL A 242 14.39 1.22 -10.51
CA VAL A 242 13.91 0.08 -9.74
C VAL A 242 12.68 -0.55 -10.39
N THR A 243 11.79 0.26 -10.95
CA THR A 243 10.58 -0.20 -11.66
C THR A 243 10.84 -1.15 -12.82
N VAL A 244 12.01 -1.08 -13.46
CA VAL A 244 12.40 -2.00 -14.56
C VAL A 244 13.53 -2.96 -14.17
N ASN A 245 13.80 -3.10 -12.88
CA ASN A 245 14.88 -3.93 -12.38
C ASN A 245 14.40 -5.34 -12.02
N LYS A 246 14.40 -6.25 -13.01
CA LYS A 246 13.97 -7.65 -12.85
C LYS A 246 14.71 -8.37 -11.73
N ARG A 247 16.02 -8.08 -11.54
CA ARG A 247 16.79 -8.69 -10.45
C ARG A 247 16.19 -8.36 -9.09
N LEU A 248 15.78 -7.11 -8.86
CA LEU A 248 15.18 -6.70 -7.58
C LEU A 248 13.74 -7.23 -7.44
N LEU A 249 12.90 -6.98 -8.47
CA LEU A 249 11.46 -7.21 -8.36
C LEU A 249 11.07 -8.69 -8.55
N THR A 250 11.87 -9.46 -9.28
CA THR A 250 11.63 -10.89 -9.49
C THR A 250 12.62 -11.71 -8.69
N SER A 251 13.92 -11.69 -9.02
CA SER A 251 14.87 -12.64 -8.42
C SER A 251 14.99 -12.46 -6.91
N VAL A 252 15.18 -11.24 -6.41
CA VAL A 252 15.32 -11.00 -4.96
C VAL A 252 13.98 -11.08 -4.26
N LEU A 253 13.01 -10.27 -4.69
CA LEU A 253 11.74 -10.13 -3.97
C LEU A 253 10.89 -11.41 -4.02
N ARG A 254 10.78 -12.03 -5.21
CA ARG A 254 9.89 -13.17 -5.41
C ARG A 254 10.61 -14.51 -5.26
N ASP A 255 11.72 -14.70 -5.98
CA ASP A 255 12.36 -16.02 -6.03
C ASP A 255 13.12 -16.33 -4.72
N GLU A 256 13.89 -15.36 -4.17
CA GLU A 256 14.66 -15.57 -2.94
C GLU A 256 13.79 -15.42 -1.66
N TRP A 257 12.90 -14.40 -1.61
CA TRP A 257 12.12 -14.12 -0.38
C TRP A 257 10.72 -14.74 -0.38
N GLY A 258 10.27 -15.25 -1.52
CA GLY A 258 8.97 -15.90 -1.66
C GLY A 258 7.78 -14.92 -1.59
N PHE A 259 7.95 -13.66 -2.00
CA PHE A 259 6.86 -12.71 -2.05
C PHE A 259 5.79 -13.12 -3.08
N ARG A 260 4.54 -13.18 -2.64
CA ARG A 260 3.42 -13.67 -3.46
C ARG A 260 2.39 -12.60 -3.82
N GLY A 261 2.57 -11.39 -3.32
CA GLY A 261 1.64 -10.28 -3.54
C GLY A 261 1.87 -9.54 -4.86
N THR A 262 1.15 -8.46 -5.00
CA THR A 262 1.22 -7.54 -6.14
C THR A 262 2.35 -6.53 -5.96
N VAL A 263 3.10 -6.23 -7.01
CA VAL A 263 4.01 -5.08 -7.04
C VAL A 263 3.37 -3.96 -7.87
N MET A 264 3.25 -2.78 -7.29
CA MET A 264 2.81 -1.57 -8.00
C MET A 264 3.95 -0.57 -8.11
N THR A 265 3.94 0.26 -9.15
CA THR A 265 4.86 1.39 -9.24
C THR A 265 4.42 2.49 -8.27
N ASP A 266 5.35 3.30 -7.79
CA ASP A 266 4.98 4.62 -7.28
C ASP A 266 4.42 5.48 -8.41
N TRP A 267 3.64 6.53 -8.10
CA TRP A 267 2.95 7.38 -9.07
C TRP A 267 3.94 8.07 -10.00
N PHE A 268 3.83 7.82 -11.29
CA PHE A 268 4.77 8.28 -12.32
C PHE A 268 6.18 7.67 -12.20
N GLY A 269 6.30 6.48 -11.63
CA GLY A 269 7.57 5.76 -11.56
C GLY A 269 8.26 5.67 -12.92
N GLY A 270 9.57 5.92 -12.95
CA GLY A 270 10.33 5.96 -14.21
C GLY A 270 10.50 4.58 -14.86
N GLY A 271 10.90 4.61 -16.15
CA GLY A 271 11.16 3.40 -16.93
C GLY A 271 10.10 3.14 -18.00
N ASP A 272 10.37 2.14 -18.84
CA ASP A 272 9.48 1.70 -19.90
C ASP A 272 8.34 0.83 -19.33
N THR A 273 7.11 1.02 -19.81
CA THR A 273 5.92 0.32 -19.31
C THR A 273 6.01 -1.19 -19.49
N VAL A 274 6.41 -1.65 -20.69
CA VAL A 274 6.54 -3.08 -21.01
C VAL A 274 7.64 -3.71 -20.17
N GLU A 275 8.80 -3.07 -20.10
CA GLU A 275 9.91 -3.55 -19.26
C GLU A 275 9.56 -3.55 -17.77
N SER A 276 8.72 -2.64 -17.31
CA SER A 276 8.19 -2.65 -15.92
C SER A 276 7.40 -3.93 -15.63
N ILE A 277 6.47 -4.32 -16.48
CA ILE A 277 5.71 -5.57 -16.32
C ILE A 277 6.65 -6.78 -16.37
N LYS A 278 7.54 -6.85 -17.36
CA LYS A 278 8.52 -7.93 -17.50
C LYS A 278 9.50 -8.02 -16.32
N ALA A 279 9.75 -6.90 -15.65
CA ALA A 279 10.59 -6.86 -14.45
C ALA A 279 9.89 -7.39 -13.21
N GLY A 280 8.55 -7.42 -13.18
CA GLY A 280 7.78 -7.95 -12.08
C GLY A 280 6.86 -6.95 -11.37
N ASN A 281 6.68 -5.72 -11.89
CA ASN A 281 5.52 -4.91 -11.53
C ASN A 281 4.26 -5.54 -12.14
N ASP A 282 3.16 -5.40 -11.44
CA ASP A 282 1.87 -5.95 -11.86
C ASP A 282 0.85 -4.83 -12.11
N LEU A 283 1.08 -3.65 -11.51
CA LEU A 283 0.21 -2.48 -11.59
C LEU A 283 1.04 -1.22 -11.86
N ILE A 284 0.66 -0.45 -12.87
CA ILE A 284 1.31 0.81 -13.23
C ILE A 284 0.48 2.00 -12.74
N GLU A 285 1.06 2.80 -11.84
CA GLU A 285 0.41 3.98 -11.26
C GLU A 285 1.07 5.31 -11.70
N PRO A 286 0.30 6.38 -11.88
CA PRO A 286 -1.12 6.37 -12.21
C PRO A 286 -1.28 5.91 -13.65
N GLY A 287 -2.27 5.08 -13.91
CA GLY A 287 -2.50 4.62 -15.26
C GLY A 287 -2.98 5.75 -16.19
N THR A 288 -2.23 6.04 -17.22
CA THR A 288 -2.62 6.95 -18.30
C THR A 288 -3.09 6.16 -19.53
N SER A 289 -3.70 6.82 -20.54
CA SER A 289 -4.00 6.18 -21.82
C SER A 289 -2.75 5.61 -22.49
N LYS A 290 -1.61 6.28 -22.31
CA LYS A 290 -0.31 5.82 -22.81
C LYS A 290 0.10 4.45 -22.26
N VAL A 291 -0.22 4.13 -21.01
CA VAL A 291 0.08 2.82 -20.42
C VAL A 291 -0.67 1.71 -21.18
N LEU A 292 -1.96 1.93 -21.49
CA LEU A 292 -2.74 0.98 -22.30
C LEU A 292 -2.13 0.78 -23.68
N GLU A 293 -1.86 1.89 -24.39
CA GLU A 293 -1.26 1.85 -25.73
C GLU A 293 0.11 1.15 -25.73
N ASP A 294 0.96 1.39 -24.74
CA ASP A 294 2.28 0.77 -24.63
C ASP A 294 2.17 -0.74 -24.43
N LEU A 295 1.22 -1.21 -23.60
CA LEU A 295 0.99 -2.64 -23.36
C LEU A 295 0.35 -3.35 -24.56
N GLU A 296 -0.65 -2.73 -25.20
CA GLU A 296 -1.28 -3.23 -26.41
C GLU A 296 -0.24 -3.39 -27.55
N LYS A 297 0.50 -2.32 -27.84
CA LYS A 297 1.61 -2.36 -28.81
C LYS A 297 2.71 -3.36 -28.42
N GLY A 298 2.95 -3.49 -27.09
CA GLY A 298 3.90 -4.47 -26.57
C GLY A 298 3.52 -5.91 -26.93
N LEU A 299 2.23 -6.26 -26.83
CA LEU A 299 1.71 -7.57 -27.24
C LEU A 299 1.76 -7.74 -28.77
N GLU A 300 1.26 -6.76 -29.52
CA GLU A 300 1.23 -6.80 -31.00
C GLU A 300 2.61 -7.04 -31.59
N ASN A 301 3.64 -6.36 -31.08
CA ASN A 301 5.01 -6.48 -31.59
C ASN A 301 5.87 -7.52 -30.83
N GLN A 302 5.25 -8.36 -30.00
CA GLN A 302 5.86 -9.47 -29.25
C GLN A 302 6.97 -9.04 -28.26
N LYS A 303 7.01 -7.77 -27.86
CA LYS A 303 7.89 -7.30 -26.76
C LYS A 303 7.37 -7.70 -25.38
N LEU A 304 6.04 -7.81 -25.24
CA LEU A 304 5.35 -8.37 -24.08
C LEU A 304 4.76 -9.72 -24.49
N SER A 305 5.02 -10.78 -23.75
CA SER A 305 4.38 -12.07 -24.02
C SER A 305 3.03 -12.17 -23.32
N GLU A 306 2.13 -13.01 -23.84
CA GLU A 306 0.87 -13.33 -23.15
C GLU A 306 1.13 -13.95 -21.76
N ASN A 307 2.23 -14.68 -21.60
CA ASN A 307 2.62 -15.22 -20.31
C ASN A 307 2.97 -14.13 -19.31
N ASP A 308 3.72 -13.09 -19.70
CA ASP A 308 4.02 -11.94 -18.81
C ASP A 308 2.75 -11.21 -18.41
N LEU A 309 1.82 -11.00 -19.37
CA LEU A 309 0.51 -10.40 -19.13
C LEU A 309 -0.31 -11.25 -18.15
N ASN A 310 -0.41 -12.55 -18.37
CA ASN A 310 -1.15 -13.47 -17.51
C ASN A 310 -0.58 -13.53 -16.09
N ILE A 311 0.74 -13.50 -15.94
CA ILE A 311 1.41 -13.48 -14.64
C ILE A 311 1.02 -12.21 -13.87
N ALA A 312 1.12 -11.02 -14.48
CA ALA A 312 0.76 -9.77 -13.84
C ALA A 312 -0.74 -9.72 -13.51
N ALA A 313 -1.60 -10.04 -14.47
CA ALA A 313 -3.05 -10.09 -14.28
C ALA A 313 -3.46 -11.07 -13.17
N SER A 314 -2.82 -12.26 -13.08
CA SER A 314 -3.11 -13.23 -12.03
C SER A 314 -2.93 -12.66 -10.63
N ARG A 315 -1.91 -11.83 -10.42
CA ARG A 315 -1.62 -11.22 -9.11
C ARG A 315 -2.62 -10.13 -8.75
N ILE A 316 -3.07 -9.34 -9.73
CA ILE A 316 -4.15 -8.37 -9.54
C ILE A 316 -5.48 -9.09 -9.25
N LEU A 317 -5.80 -10.16 -9.99
CA LEU A 317 -7.01 -10.94 -9.75
C LEU A 317 -7.03 -11.58 -8.35
N LYS A 318 -5.89 -12.07 -7.86
CA LYS A 318 -5.76 -12.54 -6.47
C LYS A 318 -6.09 -11.44 -5.45
N LEU A 319 -5.65 -10.23 -5.72
CA LEU A 319 -5.92 -9.07 -4.88
C LEU A 319 -7.42 -8.74 -4.87
N ILE A 320 -8.05 -8.70 -6.05
CA ILE A 320 -9.49 -8.46 -6.21
C ILE A 320 -10.31 -9.52 -5.45
N LEU A 321 -10.04 -10.81 -5.69
CA LEU A 321 -10.78 -11.90 -5.07
C LEU A 321 -10.65 -11.96 -3.54
N ARG A 322 -9.54 -11.46 -2.98
CA ARG A 322 -9.33 -11.36 -1.52
C ARG A 322 -10.06 -10.18 -0.87
N SER A 323 -10.49 -9.20 -1.66
CA SER A 323 -11.04 -7.97 -1.11
C SER A 323 -12.35 -8.20 -0.34
N ASN A 324 -12.62 -7.32 0.61
CA ASN A 324 -13.87 -7.31 1.35
C ASN A 324 -15.10 -7.16 0.44
N LYS A 325 -14.96 -6.45 -0.69
CA LYS A 325 -16.04 -6.22 -1.64
C LYS A 325 -16.49 -7.47 -2.38
N MET A 326 -15.55 -8.37 -2.71
CA MET A 326 -15.88 -9.66 -3.32
C MET A 326 -16.51 -10.64 -2.30
N ASN A 327 -16.34 -10.36 -1.00
CA ASN A 327 -16.95 -11.15 0.07
C ASN A 327 -18.26 -10.51 0.63
N ASN A 328 -18.92 -9.64 -0.15
CA ASN A 328 -20.18 -8.96 0.23
C ASN A 328 -20.11 -8.16 1.53
N SER A 329 -18.94 -7.79 2.01
CA SER A 329 -18.78 -6.93 3.17
C SER A 329 -19.06 -5.48 2.78
N LYS A 330 -20.08 -4.88 3.37
CA LYS A 330 -20.41 -3.47 3.16
C LYS A 330 -19.56 -2.60 4.08
N ASN A 331 -19.09 -1.47 3.58
CA ASN A 331 -18.55 -0.39 4.40
C ASN A 331 -19.71 0.34 5.10
N ASP A 332 -19.51 0.70 6.36
CA ASP A 332 -20.52 1.36 7.21
C ASP A 332 -20.26 2.85 7.40
N ASN A 333 -19.08 3.34 7.01
CA ASN A 333 -18.59 4.72 7.22
C ASN A 333 -18.66 5.15 8.72
N SER A 334 -18.52 4.21 9.63
CA SER A 334 -18.66 4.40 11.08
C SER A 334 -17.51 3.76 11.86
N PRO A 335 -16.25 4.15 11.62
CA PRO A 335 -15.14 3.64 12.42
C PRO A 335 -15.25 4.12 13.87
N ASP A 336 -14.72 3.34 14.80
CA ASP A 336 -14.65 3.75 16.22
C ASP A 336 -13.50 4.76 16.44
N LEU A 337 -13.72 6.01 15.99
CA LEU A 337 -12.74 7.08 16.11
C LEU A 337 -12.38 7.41 17.57
N LYS A 338 -13.32 7.18 18.52
CA LYS A 338 -13.05 7.39 19.93
C LYS A 338 -12.01 6.40 20.44
N TYR A 339 -12.23 5.12 20.17
CA TYR A 339 -11.27 4.07 20.51
C TYR A 339 -9.91 4.27 19.81
N HIS A 340 -9.92 4.69 18.53
CA HIS A 340 -8.68 5.00 17.82
C HIS A 340 -7.93 6.18 18.46
N ALA A 341 -8.63 7.22 18.93
CA ALA A 341 -8.01 8.34 19.64
C ALA A 341 -7.38 7.91 20.98
N GLU A 342 -8.00 6.97 21.68
CA GLU A 342 -7.46 6.38 22.93
C GLU A 342 -6.17 5.60 22.62
N ILE A 343 -6.18 4.74 21.59
CA ILE A 343 -4.97 4.03 21.10
C ILE A 343 -3.86 5.01 20.76
N VAL A 344 -4.17 6.06 19.97
CA VAL A 344 -3.16 7.05 19.56
C VAL A 344 -2.52 7.71 20.77
N ARG A 345 -3.30 8.14 21.74
CA ARG A 345 -2.80 8.78 22.97
C ARG A 345 -1.89 7.86 23.76
N GLU A 346 -2.31 6.63 23.99
CA GLU A 346 -1.53 5.63 24.74
C GLU A 346 -0.23 5.31 24.00
N LYS A 347 -0.32 4.92 22.73
CA LYS A 347 0.83 4.42 21.97
C LYS A 347 1.82 5.52 21.59
N ALA A 348 1.36 6.76 21.38
CA ALA A 348 2.26 7.89 21.20
C ALA A 348 3.08 8.18 22.46
N SER A 349 2.46 8.07 23.64
CA SER A 349 3.16 8.29 24.92
C SER A 349 4.28 7.28 25.14
N GLU A 350 4.09 6.02 24.75
CA GLU A 350 5.12 4.98 24.86
C GLU A 350 6.34 5.24 23.96
N GLY A 351 6.16 5.96 22.83
CA GLY A 351 7.25 6.33 21.93
C GLY A 351 8.02 7.59 22.33
N MET A 352 7.55 8.36 23.32
CA MET A 352 8.20 9.59 23.75
C MET A 352 9.38 9.29 24.69
N ILE A 353 10.59 9.72 24.30
CA ILE A 353 11.80 9.49 25.09
C ILE A 353 12.30 10.80 25.67
N LEU A 354 12.36 10.87 27.00
CA LEU A 354 12.88 12.02 27.71
C LEU A 354 14.42 11.94 27.80
N LEU A 355 15.11 12.63 26.90
CA LEU A 355 16.57 12.59 26.80
C LEU A 355 17.26 13.36 27.90
N LYS A 356 16.67 14.45 28.38
CA LYS A 356 17.20 15.28 29.47
C LYS A 356 16.06 15.94 30.23
N ASN A 357 16.18 15.98 31.58
CA ASN A 357 15.24 16.68 32.43
C ASN A 357 16.01 17.28 33.65
N ASP A 358 16.04 18.60 33.73
CA ASP A 358 16.66 19.32 34.80
C ASP A 358 15.69 19.62 35.99
N GLY A 359 14.66 18.75 36.15
CA GLY A 359 13.67 18.82 37.21
C GLY A 359 12.42 19.64 36.90
N ILE A 360 12.25 20.06 35.63
CA ILE A 360 11.03 20.78 35.17
C ILE A 360 9.83 19.86 34.97
N LEU A 361 10.08 18.60 34.66
CA LEU A 361 9.06 17.57 34.53
C LEU A 361 9.10 16.60 35.72
N PRO A 362 7.93 16.09 36.19
CA PRO A 362 6.58 16.39 35.74
C PRO A 362 6.14 17.81 36.12
N LEU A 363 5.26 18.37 35.27
CA LEU A 363 4.63 19.67 35.53
C LEU A 363 3.77 19.60 36.79
N LYS A 364 3.75 20.69 37.58
CA LYS A 364 2.94 20.82 38.78
C LYS A 364 1.61 21.49 38.43
N GLU A 365 0.60 21.27 39.28
CA GLU A 365 -0.78 21.73 39.05
C GLU A 365 -0.90 23.24 38.82
N ASN A 366 0.00 24.05 39.36
CA ASN A 366 -0.01 25.52 39.26
C ASN A 366 1.02 26.09 38.27
N ASP A 367 1.68 25.25 37.47
CA ASP A 367 2.67 25.74 36.52
C ASP A 367 2.00 26.47 35.37
N ILE A 368 2.55 27.63 35.00
CA ILE A 368 2.10 28.41 33.84
C ILE A 368 2.86 27.92 32.61
N ILE A 369 2.10 27.44 31.62
CA ILE A 369 2.66 26.87 30.39
C ILE A 369 2.40 27.82 29.22
N SER A 370 3.46 28.19 28.49
CA SER A 370 3.32 28.89 27.22
C SER A 370 3.32 27.89 26.06
N LEU A 371 2.25 27.91 25.27
CA LEU A 371 2.14 27.13 24.03
C LEU A 371 2.57 28.01 22.85
N MET A 372 3.54 27.53 22.06
CA MET A 372 4.09 28.25 20.90
C MET A 372 4.04 27.38 19.64
N GLY A 373 3.97 28.03 18.49
CA GLY A 373 3.92 27.35 17.20
C GLY A 373 2.52 27.34 16.59
N VAL A 374 2.46 27.13 15.27
CA VAL A 374 1.20 27.19 14.49
C VAL A 374 0.18 26.16 14.98
N THR A 375 0.63 24.98 15.37
CA THR A 375 -0.22 23.87 15.83
C THR A 375 -0.68 24.02 17.28
N SER A 376 -0.20 25.03 18.03
CA SER A 376 -0.62 25.24 19.41
C SER A 376 -2.06 25.78 19.54
N PHE A 377 -2.62 26.35 18.46
CA PHE A 377 -3.98 26.90 18.41
C PHE A 377 -4.75 26.55 17.13
N ASN A 378 -4.14 25.92 16.15
CA ASN A 378 -4.80 25.38 14.97
C ASN A 378 -4.65 23.86 14.97
N ILE A 379 -5.73 23.18 15.32
CA ILE A 379 -5.86 21.73 15.05
C ILE A 379 -6.36 21.61 13.61
N ILE A 380 -5.48 21.14 12.73
CA ILE A 380 -5.79 20.93 11.31
C ILE A 380 -6.49 19.57 11.17
#